data_17a17555ba1c2c43cf960299bd4b2c1d
#
_entry.id   17a17555ba1c2c43cf960299bd4b2c1d
#
_cell.length_a   1.000
_cell.length_b   1.000
_cell.length_c   1.000
_cell.angle_alpha   90.00
_cell.angle_beta   90.00
_cell.angle_gamma   90.00
#
_symmetry.space_group_name_H-M   'P 1'
#
loop_
_entity.id
_entity.type
_entity.pdbx_description
1 polymer ?
#
loop_
_entity_poly.entity_id
_entity_poly.type
_entity_poly.pdbx_seq_one_letter_code
_entity_poly.pdbx_strand_id
1 'polypeptide(L)'
;KAKARSFGKETPIALKAEHLKVNMPGEMVKDVSFEVHEGEIFGIGGLAGQGKIGVPNGIMGIYEASGDVELFGEKVKLNDAKAALASGMAMVSEDRRGVGLLLEESIEDNIMFNAMQINGEFIKKLACFSQKDTKAIRRHAEKMIEELDIRCFSPLQHTGTLSGGNQQKVCIARALTMKPKLLFVSEPTRGIDIGAKKLVLETLVKLNR
;
A
#
# COMPACT_ATOMS: atom_id res chain seq x y z
N LYS A 1 -0.84 -25.74 3.34
CA LYS A 1 -2.12 -25.08 3.67
C LYS A 1 -1.87 -24.18 4.86
N ALA A 2 -2.03 -22.86 4.72
CA ALA A 2 -2.01 -21.96 5.86
C ALA A 2 -3.19 -22.31 6.79
N LYS A 3 -2.92 -22.48 8.10
CA LYS A 3 -3.99 -22.63 9.09
C LYS A 3 -4.74 -21.30 9.16
N ALA A 4 -6.05 -21.34 9.04
CA ALA A 4 -6.89 -20.18 9.34
C ALA A 4 -6.62 -19.75 10.80
N ARG A 5 -6.36 -18.46 11.02
CA ARG A 5 -6.30 -17.90 12.36
C ARG A 5 -7.73 -17.58 12.79
N SER A 6 -8.09 -17.87 14.03
CA SER A 6 -9.34 -17.40 14.63
C SER A 6 -9.03 -16.12 15.41
N PHE A 7 -9.74 -15.05 15.12
CA PHE A 7 -9.65 -13.80 15.86
C PHE A 7 -10.80 -13.78 16.87
N GLY A 8 -10.46 -13.76 18.16
CA GLY A 8 -11.42 -13.69 19.26
C GLY A 8 -11.67 -12.25 19.71
N LYS A 9 -12.67 -12.05 20.56
CA LYS A 9 -13.00 -10.74 21.15
C LYS A 9 -11.83 -10.08 21.91
N GLU A 10 -10.83 -10.85 22.29
CA GLU A 10 -9.63 -10.36 22.99
C GLU A 10 -8.51 -9.90 22.05
N THR A 11 -8.63 -10.15 20.72
CA THR A 11 -7.61 -9.70 19.78
C THR A 11 -7.77 -8.18 19.56
N PRO A 12 -6.70 -7.38 19.73
CA PRO A 12 -6.79 -5.94 19.54
C PRO A 12 -7.30 -5.55 18.15
N ILE A 13 -8.11 -4.50 18.09
CA ILE A 13 -8.60 -3.94 16.84
C ILE A 13 -7.50 -3.05 16.23
N ALA A 14 -7.11 -3.36 15.01
CA ALA A 14 -6.14 -2.57 14.24
C ALA A 14 -6.84 -1.43 13.49
N LEU A 15 -7.97 -1.69 12.85
CA LEU A 15 -8.75 -0.68 12.14
C LEU A 15 -10.22 -0.82 12.52
N LYS A 16 -10.84 0.29 12.87
CA LYS A 16 -12.29 0.40 13.07
C LYS A 16 -12.84 1.47 12.17
N ALA A 17 -13.91 1.17 11.45
CA ALA A 17 -14.65 2.15 10.66
C ALA A 17 -16.12 2.09 11.05
N GLU A 18 -16.71 3.25 11.35
CA GLU A 18 -18.12 3.40 11.68
C GLU A 18 -18.77 4.43 10.77
N HIS A 19 -19.87 4.02 10.14
CA HIS A 19 -20.65 4.87 9.23
C HIS A 19 -19.82 5.52 8.13
N LEU A 20 -18.80 4.78 7.62
CA LEU A 20 -17.94 5.28 6.57
C LEU A 20 -18.72 5.45 5.26
N LYS A 21 -18.65 6.65 4.70
CA LYS A 21 -19.18 7.02 3.38
C LYS A 21 -18.04 7.53 2.53
N VAL A 22 -18.02 7.18 1.25
CA VAL A 22 -16.98 7.63 0.32
C VAL A 22 -17.59 8.04 -1.00
N ASN A 23 -17.24 9.22 -1.46
CA ASN A 23 -17.68 9.78 -2.73
C ASN A 23 -16.67 9.49 -3.85
N MET A 24 -16.52 8.21 -4.19
CA MET A 24 -15.66 7.78 -5.30
C MET A 24 -16.54 7.47 -6.52
N PRO A 25 -16.38 8.17 -7.67
CA PRO A 25 -17.15 7.89 -8.89
C PRO A 25 -17.01 6.43 -9.32
N GLY A 26 -18.14 5.74 -9.51
CA GLY A 26 -18.18 4.33 -9.90
C GLY A 26 -17.96 3.33 -8.76
N GLU A 27 -17.52 3.77 -7.58
CA GLU A 27 -17.27 2.92 -6.40
C GLU A 27 -17.71 3.64 -5.10
N MET A 28 -18.91 4.22 -5.12
CA MET A 28 -19.48 4.93 -3.97
C MET A 28 -19.73 3.99 -2.80
N VAL A 29 -19.33 4.43 -1.60
CA VAL A 29 -19.67 3.79 -0.32
C VAL A 29 -20.75 4.62 0.36
N LYS A 30 -21.95 4.04 0.54
CA LYS A 30 -23.09 4.76 1.11
C LYS A 30 -23.06 4.81 2.62
N ASP A 31 -22.79 3.68 3.25
CA ASP A 31 -22.64 3.53 4.70
C ASP A 31 -22.09 2.13 4.97
N VAL A 32 -20.91 2.06 5.60
CA VAL A 32 -20.33 0.79 6.00
C VAL A 32 -19.64 0.90 7.36
N SER A 33 -19.81 -0.12 8.18
CA SER A 33 -19.11 -0.25 9.46
C SER A 33 -18.46 -1.62 9.53
N PHE A 34 -17.20 -1.67 9.95
CA PHE A 34 -16.44 -2.92 10.10
C PHE A 34 -15.26 -2.72 11.04
N GLU A 35 -14.73 -3.85 11.51
CA GLU A 35 -13.52 -3.91 12.33
C GLU A 35 -12.54 -4.91 11.72
N VAL A 36 -11.24 -4.62 11.83
CA VAL A 36 -10.14 -5.49 11.43
C VAL A 36 -9.20 -5.65 12.62
N HIS A 37 -8.87 -6.91 12.96
CA HIS A 37 -8.01 -7.20 14.10
C HIS A 37 -6.52 -7.23 13.73
N GLU A 38 -5.64 -7.10 14.71
CA GLU A 38 -4.20 -7.24 14.50
C GLU A 38 -3.83 -8.60 13.92
N GLY A 39 -3.00 -8.58 12.87
CA GLY A 39 -2.57 -9.79 12.16
C GLY A 39 -3.67 -10.46 11.33
N GLU A 40 -4.82 -9.81 11.15
CA GLU A 40 -5.89 -10.29 10.28
C GLU A 40 -5.63 -9.95 8.81
N ILE A 41 -5.96 -10.88 7.92
CA ILE A 41 -6.14 -10.60 6.50
C ILE A 41 -7.64 -10.51 6.26
N PHE A 42 -8.15 -9.28 6.22
CA PHE A 42 -9.56 -8.98 6.01
C PHE A 42 -9.86 -8.80 4.52
N GLY A 43 -10.84 -9.53 4.00
CA GLY A 43 -11.23 -9.47 2.59
C GLY A 43 -12.52 -8.70 2.35
N ILE A 44 -12.47 -7.66 1.52
CA ILE A 44 -13.65 -6.93 1.04
C ILE A 44 -13.99 -7.45 -0.36
N GLY A 45 -15.13 -8.13 -0.48
CA GLY A 45 -15.64 -8.68 -1.74
C GLY A 45 -16.90 -7.96 -2.20
N GLY A 46 -17.17 -7.99 -3.50
CA GLY A 46 -18.37 -7.41 -4.09
C GLY A 46 -18.28 -7.28 -5.61
N LEU A 47 -19.41 -6.97 -6.22
CA LEU A 47 -19.44 -6.63 -7.66
C LEU A 47 -18.75 -5.28 -7.91
N ALA A 48 -18.38 -5.04 -9.17
CA ALA A 48 -17.88 -3.74 -9.58
C ALA A 48 -18.95 -2.65 -9.33
N GLY A 49 -18.53 -1.50 -8.87
CA GLY A 49 -19.45 -0.39 -8.56
C GLY A 49 -20.13 -0.48 -7.19
N GLN A 50 -19.78 -1.46 -6.35
CA GLN A 50 -20.39 -1.65 -5.03
C GLN A 50 -19.53 -1.08 -3.88
N GLY A 51 -18.54 -0.25 -4.18
CA GLY A 51 -17.76 0.48 -3.18
C GLY A 51 -16.58 -0.29 -2.59
N LYS A 52 -16.28 -1.52 -3.06
CA LYS A 52 -15.14 -2.30 -2.51
C LYS A 52 -13.79 -1.59 -2.66
N ILE A 53 -13.61 -0.84 -3.76
CA ILE A 53 -12.42 -0.04 -4.02
C ILE A 53 -12.54 1.33 -3.33
N GLY A 54 -13.76 1.85 -3.19
CA GLY A 54 -14.02 3.10 -2.51
C GLY A 54 -13.58 3.10 -1.04
N VAL A 55 -13.79 1.99 -0.32
CA VAL A 55 -13.42 1.87 1.10
C VAL A 55 -11.96 2.24 1.36
N PRO A 56 -10.96 1.54 0.78
CA PRO A 56 -9.56 1.89 1.03
C PRO A 56 -9.18 3.28 0.51
N ASN A 57 -9.73 3.70 -0.63
CA ASN A 57 -9.45 5.02 -1.21
C ASN A 57 -9.97 6.17 -0.35
N GLY A 58 -11.14 6.01 0.29
CA GLY A 58 -11.68 6.98 1.23
C GLY A 58 -10.86 7.06 2.52
N ILE A 59 -10.52 5.92 3.12
CA ILE A 59 -9.71 5.87 4.35
C ILE A 59 -8.31 6.46 4.11
N MET A 60 -7.72 6.18 2.94
CA MET A 60 -6.42 6.75 2.55
C MET A 60 -6.49 8.24 2.17
N GLY A 61 -7.67 8.86 2.19
CA GLY A 61 -7.84 10.29 1.91
C GLY A 61 -7.65 10.67 0.43
N ILE A 62 -7.81 9.71 -0.49
CA ILE A 62 -7.70 9.95 -1.95
C ILE A 62 -9.01 10.49 -2.49
N TYR A 63 -10.13 10.00 -1.97
CA TYR A 63 -11.48 10.49 -2.29
C TYR A 63 -12.17 11.01 -1.04
N GLU A 64 -13.09 11.95 -1.22
CA GLU A 64 -13.87 12.54 -0.14
C GLU A 64 -14.61 11.46 0.64
N ALA A 65 -14.39 11.48 1.96
CA ALA A 65 -14.95 10.50 2.87
C ALA A 65 -15.47 11.17 4.15
N SER A 66 -16.46 10.54 4.77
CA SER A 66 -17.01 10.93 6.08
C SER A 66 -17.32 9.68 6.91
N GLY A 67 -17.48 9.86 8.21
CA GLY A 67 -17.64 8.79 9.19
C GLY A 67 -16.52 8.82 10.21
N ASP A 68 -16.49 7.85 11.09
CA ASP A 68 -15.45 7.71 12.11
C ASP A 68 -14.54 6.54 11.76
N VAL A 69 -13.23 6.81 11.70
CA VAL A 69 -12.21 5.80 11.42
C VAL A 69 -11.12 5.91 12.47
N GLU A 70 -10.76 4.79 13.07
CA GLU A 70 -9.69 4.67 14.05
C GLU A 70 -8.67 3.63 13.60
N LEU A 71 -7.39 3.95 13.76
CA LEU A 71 -6.25 3.06 13.54
C LEU A 71 -5.56 2.82 14.88
N PHE A 72 -5.58 1.59 15.41
CA PHE A 72 -5.07 1.25 16.75
C PHE A 72 -5.61 2.16 17.86
N GLY A 73 -6.90 2.52 17.79
CA GLY A 73 -7.57 3.42 18.75
C GLY A 73 -7.30 4.91 18.53
N GLU A 74 -6.46 5.28 17.56
CA GLU A 74 -6.18 6.68 17.23
C GLU A 74 -7.06 7.14 16.06
N LYS A 75 -7.73 8.29 16.21
CA LYS A 75 -8.60 8.80 15.16
C LYS A 75 -7.85 9.17 13.89
N VAL A 76 -8.28 8.60 12.77
CA VAL A 76 -7.72 8.88 11.44
C VAL A 76 -8.28 10.21 10.92
N LYS A 77 -7.38 11.07 10.44
CA LYS A 77 -7.78 12.28 9.73
C LYS A 77 -8.16 11.93 8.29
N LEU A 78 -9.47 11.82 8.03
CA LEU A 78 -9.97 11.61 6.67
C LEU A 78 -9.65 12.78 5.75
N ASN A 79 -9.71 12.55 4.44
CA ASN A 79 -9.46 13.55 3.39
C ASN A 79 -8.06 14.16 3.42
N ASP A 80 -7.08 13.43 3.96
CA ASP A 80 -5.69 13.85 4.05
C ASP A 80 -4.76 12.63 3.83
N ALA A 81 -4.38 12.40 2.57
CA ALA A 81 -3.55 11.26 2.20
C ALA A 81 -2.16 11.28 2.86
N LYS A 82 -1.62 12.48 3.14
CA LYS A 82 -0.34 12.60 3.84
C LYS A 82 -0.47 12.16 5.29
N ALA A 83 -1.54 12.56 5.97
CA ALA A 83 -1.82 12.13 7.34
C ALA A 83 -2.07 10.62 7.41
N ALA A 84 -2.79 10.05 6.45
CA ALA A 84 -3.01 8.60 6.35
C ALA A 84 -1.70 7.82 6.23
N LEU A 85 -0.80 8.23 5.33
CA LEU A 85 0.53 7.63 5.20
C LEU A 85 1.37 7.79 6.47
N ALA A 86 1.35 8.99 7.08
CA ALA A 86 2.11 9.29 8.30
C ALA A 86 1.62 8.50 9.53
N SER A 87 0.34 8.10 9.58
CA SER A 87 -0.21 7.26 10.65
C SER A 87 0.26 5.80 10.60
N GLY A 88 0.94 5.40 9.52
CA GLY A 88 1.42 4.04 9.31
C GLY A 88 0.51 3.19 8.42
N MET A 89 -0.39 3.81 7.67
CA MET A 89 -1.12 3.15 6.60
C MET A 89 -0.35 3.21 5.28
N ALA A 90 -0.51 2.18 4.44
CA ALA A 90 -0.06 2.21 3.05
C ALA A 90 -1.07 1.51 2.15
N MET A 91 -0.99 1.79 0.85
CA MET A 91 -1.90 1.21 -0.13
C MET A 91 -1.17 0.78 -1.40
N VAL A 92 -1.55 -0.39 -1.89
CA VAL A 92 -1.27 -0.86 -3.25
C VAL A 92 -2.55 -0.68 -4.06
N SER A 93 -2.55 0.32 -4.95
CA SER A 93 -3.72 0.67 -5.77
C SER A 93 -3.98 -0.35 -6.88
N GLU A 94 -5.23 -0.47 -7.28
CA GLU A 94 -5.67 -1.21 -8.47
C GLU A 94 -5.19 -0.54 -9.78
N ASP A 95 -5.01 0.77 -9.77
CA ASP A 95 -4.48 1.54 -10.89
C ASP A 95 -2.97 1.79 -10.74
N ARG A 96 -2.19 0.80 -11.15
CA ARG A 96 -0.73 0.88 -11.10
C ARG A 96 -0.16 2.02 -11.94
N ARG A 97 -0.76 2.27 -13.11
CA ARG A 97 -0.21 3.18 -14.10
C ARG A 97 -0.60 4.63 -13.89
N GLY A 98 -1.83 4.87 -13.41
CA GLY A 98 -2.32 6.21 -13.16
C GLY A 98 -1.95 6.74 -11.76
N VAL A 99 -1.95 5.86 -10.75
CA VAL A 99 -1.79 6.25 -9.33
C VAL A 99 -0.62 5.54 -8.66
N GLY A 100 -0.40 4.27 -8.98
CA GLY A 100 0.52 3.41 -8.23
C GLY A 100 2.00 3.66 -8.52
N LEU A 101 2.38 4.09 -9.71
CA LEU A 101 3.78 4.19 -10.16
C LEU A 101 4.06 5.46 -10.96
N LEU A 102 5.27 5.97 -10.79
CA LEU A 102 5.88 6.97 -11.65
C LEU A 102 6.61 6.23 -12.79
N LEU A 103 5.93 6.01 -13.93
CA LEU A 103 6.40 5.12 -14.98
C LEU A 103 7.70 5.57 -15.65
N GLU A 104 7.90 6.89 -15.76
CA GLU A 104 9.12 7.49 -16.34
C GLU A 104 10.29 7.53 -15.35
N GLU A 105 10.03 7.23 -14.08
CA GLU A 105 11.06 7.20 -13.05
C GLU A 105 11.65 5.80 -12.87
N SER A 106 12.85 5.75 -12.28
CA SER A 106 13.55 4.50 -11.98
C SER A 106 12.79 3.63 -10.97
N ILE A 107 13.12 2.34 -10.92
CA ILE A 107 12.62 1.41 -9.90
C ILE A 107 12.98 1.92 -8.52
N GLU A 108 14.23 2.35 -8.30
CA GLU A 108 14.68 2.82 -6.98
C GLU A 108 13.96 4.11 -6.55
N ASP A 109 13.71 5.05 -7.47
CA ASP A 109 12.95 6.26 -7.16
C ASP A 109 11.49 5.92 -6.81
N ASN A 110 10.86 5.00 -7.52
CA ASN A 110 9.52 4.53 -7.18
C ASN A 110 9.46 3.90 -5.78
N ILE A 111 10.39 3.02 -5.46
CA ILE A 111 10.41 2.29 -4.17
C ILE A 111 10.55 3.26 -2.99
N MET A 112 11.46 4.25 -3.08
CA MET A 112 11.78 5.12 -1.96
C MET A 112 10.88 6.35 -1.84
N PHE A 113 10.11 6.70 -2.88
CA PHE A 113 9.42 7.98 -3.02
C PHE A 113 8.59 8.36 -1.78
N ASN A 114 7.67 7.48 -1.35
CA ASN A 114 6.80 7.77 -0.21
C ASN A 114 7.58 7.87 1.10
N ALA A 115 8.53 6.96 1.35
CA ALA A 115 9.34 6.98 2.57
C ALA A 115 10.20 8.25 2.67
N MET A 116 10.71 8.73 1.55
CA MET A 116 11.44 9.99 1.50
C MET A 116 10.53 11.19 1.80
N GLN A 117 9.35 11.25 1.17
CA GLN A 117 8.44 12.40 1.28
C GLN A 117 7.72 12.49 2.63
N ILE A 118 7.37 11.36 3.21
CA ILE A 118 6.57 11.29 4.44
C ILE A 118 7.46 11.17 5.67
N ASN A 119 8.40 10.23 5.65
CA ASN A 119 9.22 9.89 6.82
C ASN A 119 10.58 10.61 6.83
N GLY A 120 10.97 11.28 5.73
CA GLY A 120 12.29 11.87 5.59
C GLY A 120 13.43 10.84 5.53
N GLU A 121 13.10 9.55 5.26
CA GLU A 121 14.10 8.50 5.06
C GLU A 121 14.91 8.77 3.78
N PHE A 122 16.12 8.21 3.69
CA PHE A 122 17.01 8.37 2.53
C PHE A 122 17.45 9.82 2.22
N ILE A 123 17.37 10.71 3.21
CA ILE A 123 17.82 12.11 3.11
C ILE A 123 18.99 12.31 4.05
N LYS A 124 20.12 12.79 3.52
CA LYS A 124 21.24 13.30 4.30
C LYS A 124 21.05 14.78 4.54
N LYS A 125 21.04 15.19 5.82
CA LYS A 125 21.07 16.59 6.22
C LYS A 125 22.53 17.04 6.35
N LEU A 126 22.96 17.98 5.54
CA LEU A 126 24.29 18.58 5.56
C LEU A 126 24.14 20.07 5.88
N ALA A 127 24.36 20.46 7.13
CA ALA A 127 24.24 21.87 7.60
C ALA A 127 22.95 22.54 7.07
N CYS A 128 23.04 23.29 5.98
CA CYS A 128 21.94 24.03 5.36
C CYS A 128 21.34 23.31 4.11
N PHE A 129 21.82 22.13 3.73
CA PHE A 129 21.33 21.40 2.56
C PHE A 129 20.78 20.04 2.93
N SER A 130 19.73 19.62 2.21
CA SER A 130 19.22 18.26 2.25
C SER A 130 19.49 17.59 0.90
N GLN A 131 20.13 16.42 0.90
CA GLN A 131 20.48 15.68 -0.30
C GLN A 131 19.98 14.24 -0.20
N LYS A 132 19.57 13.65 -1.34
CA LYS A 132 19.25 12.22 -1.42
C LYS A 132 20.49 11.37 -1.06
N ASP A 133 20.32 10.38 -0.17
CA ASP A 133 21.35 9.36 0.07
C ASP A 133 21.29 8.28 -1.01
N THR A 134 21.87 8.55 -2.16
CA THR A 134 21.84 7.65 -3.31
C THR A 134 22.39 6.25 -3.01
N LYS A 135 23.38 6.14 -2.10
CA LYS A 135 23.94 4.84 -1.69
C LYS A 135 22.96 4.04 -0.83
N ALA A 136 22.25 4.70 0.08
CA ALA A 136 21.23 4.04 0.90
C ALA A 136 20.02 3.64 0.05
N ILE A 137 19.57 4.52 -0.86
CA ILE A 137 18.50 4.26 -1.83
C ILE A 137 18.83 3.03 -2.65
N ARG A 138 20.01 2.98 -3.28
CA ARG A 138 20.45 1.87 -4.11
C ARG A 138 20.44 0.54 -3.36
N ARG A 139 21.06 0.49 -2.18
CA ARG A 139 21.08 -0.74 -1.35
C ARG A 139 19.69 -1.21 -0.95
N HIS A 140 18.81 -0.26 -0.60
CA HIS A 140 17.45 -0.61 -0.23
C HIS A 140 16.66 -1.14 -1.44
N ALA A 141 16.79 -0.51 -2.60
CA ALA A 141 16.15 -0.96 -3.83
C ALA A 141 16.64 -2.36 -4.26
N GLU A 142 17.95 -2.61 -4.21
CA GLU A 142 18.53 -3.93 -4.50
C GLU A 142 17.97 -5.00 -3.57
N LYS A 143 17.86 -4.70 -2.27
CA LYS A 143 17.23 -5.60 -1.29
C LYS A 143 15.77 -5.90 -1.64
N MET A 144 14.96 -4.88 -1.96
CA MET A 144 13.55 -5.07 -2.33
C MET A 144 13.40 -5.85 -3.65
N ILE A 145 14.29 -5.61 -4.61
CA ILE A 145 14.35 -6.34 -5.89
C ILE A 145 14.58 -7.82 -5.64
N GLU A 146 15.52 -8.17 -4.77
CA GLU A 146 15.83 -9.55 -4.41
C GLU A 146 14.68 -10.20 -3.63
N GLU A 147 14.20 -9.56 -2.56
CA GLU A 147 13.14 -10.10 -1.68
C GLU A 147 11.82 -10.36 -2.42
N LEU A 148 11.48 -9.52 -3.40
CA LEU A 148 10.25 -9.64 -4.17
C LEU A 148 10.47 -10.31 -5.54
N ASP A 149 11.68 -10.77 -5.86
CA ASP A 149 12.03 -11.33 -7.17
C ASP A 149 11.56 -10.42 -8.33
N ILE A 150 11.93 -9.13 -8.28
CA ILE A 150 11.62 -8.17 -9.34
C ILE A 150 12.61 -8.39 -10.48
N ARG A 151 12.11 -8.83 -11.64
CA ARG A 151 12.95 -9.05 -12.82
C ARG A 151 13.21 -7.73 -13.53
N CYS A 152 14.43 -7.23 -13.42
CA CYS A 152 14.91 -6.01 -14.03
C CYS A 152 16.41 -6.12 -14.35
N PHE A 153 16.91 -5.22 -15.19
CA PHE A 153 18.36 -5.17 -15.52
C PHE A 153 19.14 -4.38 -14.46
N SER A 154 18.49 -3.40 -13.84
CA SER A 154 19.12 -2.49 -12.88
C SER A 154 18.05 -1.77 -12.06
N PRO A 155 18.33 -1.37 -10.80
CA PRO A 155 17.47 -0.46 -10.04
C PRO A 155 17.19 0.88 -10.73
N LEU A 156 18.07 1.31 -11.65
CA LEU A 156 17.92 2.53 -12.46
C LEU A 156 17.01 2.36 -13.68
N GLN A 157 16.56 1.14 -13.98
CA GLN A 157 15.65 0.90 -15.11
C GLN A 157 14.33 1.64 -14.90
N HIS A 158 13.81 2.28 -15.98
CA HIS A 158 12.49 2.93 -15.94
C HIS A 158 11.39 1.90 -15.66
N THR A 159 10.55 2.20 -14.68
CA THR A 159 9.50 1.28 -14.22
C THR A 159 8.48 0.97 -15.32
N GLY A 160 8.22 1.92 -16.22
CA GLY A 160 7.34 1.75 -17.36
C GLY A 160 7.74 0.63 -18.31
N THR A 161 9.03 0.26 -18.37
CA THR A 161 9.56 -0.81 -19.25
C THR A 161 9.37 -2.22 -18.68
N LEU A 162 8.97 -2.34 -17.43
CA LEU A 162 8.75 -3.64 -16.78
C LEU A 162 7.43 -4.29 -17.24
N SER A 163 7.41 -5.63 -17.16
CA SER A 163 6.15 -6.38 -17.30
C SER A 163 5.16 -6.01 -16.20
N GLY A 164 3.85 -6.19 -16.45
CA GLY A 164 2.81 -5.87 -15.47
C GLY A 164 3.02 -6.55 -14.11
N GLY A 165 3.52 -7.79 -14.08
CA GLY A 165 3.83 -8.50 -12.84
C GLY A 165 4.98 -7.86 -12.07
N ASN A 166 6.04 -7.40 -12.74
CA ASN A 166 7.14 -6.71 -12.09
C ASN A 166 6.76 -5.30 -11.65
N GLN A 167 5.94 -4.59 -12.42
CA GLN A 167 5.35 -3.32 -11.98
C GLN A 167 4.54 -3.49 -10.68
N GLN A 168 3.75 -4.57 -10.57
CA GLN A 168 2.99 -4.87 -9.34
C GLN A 168 3.92 -5.09 -8.14
N LYS A 169 5.02 -5.80 -8.35
CA LYS A 169 6.04 -6.02 -7.31
C LYS A 169 6.71 -4.71 -6.88
N VAL A 170 6.95 -3.77 -7.81
CA VAL A 170 7.46 -2.43 -7.47
C VAL A 170 6.43 -1.64 -6.65
N CYS A 171 5.11 -1.71 -6.96
CA CYS A 171 4.08 -1.11 -6.12
C CYS A 171 4.11 -1.66 -4.69
N ILE A 172 4.26 -2.98 -4.56
CA ILE A 172 4.37 -3.64 -3.25
C ILE A 172 5.65 -3.18 -2.54
N ALA A 173 6.80 -3.17 -3.22
CA ALA A 173 8.07 -2.71 -2.66
C ALA A 173 7.96 -1.27 -2.11
N ARG A 174 7.34 -0.36 -2.89
CA ARG A 174 7.06 1.03 -2.48
C ARG A 174 6.21 1.09 -1.21
N ALA A 175 5.13 0.31 -1.14
CA ALA A 175 4.26 0.27 0.04
C ALA A 175 5.01 -0.28 1.28
N LEU A 176 5.78 -1.36 1.12
CA LEU A 176 6.55 -1.99 2.19
C LEU A 176 7.70 -1.13 2.72
N THR A 177 8.30 -0.30 1.85
CA THR A 177 9.35 0.64 2.26
C THR A 177 8.85 1.62 3.32
N MET A 178 7.54 1.91 3.35
CA MET A 178 6.91 2.69 4.41
C MET A 178 6.82 1.96 5.76
N LYS A 179 7.10 0.66 5.83
CA LYS A 179 6.94 -0.19 7.03
C LYS A 179 5.54 -0.05 7.65
N PRO A 180 4.48 -0.24 6.86
CA PRO A 180 3.13 0.07 7.30
C PRO A 180 2.66 -0.84 8.43
N LYS A 181 1.87 -0.29 9.35
CA LYS A 181 1.11 -1.03 10.37
C LYS A 181 -0.16 -1.65 9.77
N LEU A 182 -0.72 -1.00 8.74
CA LEU A 182 -1.88 -1.45 8.00
C LEU A 182 -1.63 -1.28 6.49
N LEU A 183 -1.85 -2.34 5.72
CA LEU A 183 -1.67 -2.33 4.27
C LEU A 183 -2.99 -2.63 3.56
N PHE A 184 -3.50 -1.67 2.80
CA PHE A 184 -4.58 -1.89 1.85
C PHE A 184 -4.02 -2.43 0.53
N VAL A 185 -4.67 -3.46 -0.02
CA VAL A 185 -4.25 -4.06 -1.29
C VAL A 185 -5.45 -4.23 -2.20
N SER A 186 -5.59 -3.34 -3.16
CA SER A 186 -6.68 -3.35 -4.12
C SER A 186 -6.32 -4.16 -5.36
N GLU A 187 -7.09 -5.21 -5.65
CA GLU A 187 -6.95 -6.07 -6.83
C GLU A 187 -5.50 -6.48 -7.17
N PRO A 188 -4.74 -7.05 -6.21
CA PRO A 188 -3.28 -7.24 -6.35
C PRO A 188 -2.88 -8.15 -7.50
N THR A 189 -3.83 -8.88 -8.06
CA THR A 189 -3.59 -9.86 -9.13
C THR A 189 -4.17 -9.44 -10.48
N ARG A 190 -4.66 -8.21 -10.60
CA ARG A 190 -5.23 -7.70 -11.84
C ARG A 190 -4.15 -7.47 -12.90
N GLY A 191 -4.38 -8.00 -14.11
CA GLY A 191 -3.51 -7.78 -15.27
C GLY A 191 -2.09 -8.37 -15.12
N ILE A 192 -1.94 -9.44 -14.34
CA ILE A 192 -0.68 -10.20 -14.21
C ILE A 192 -0.91 -11.67 -14.51
N ASP A 193 0.14 -12.38 -14.91
CA ASP A 193 0.09 -13.82 -15.22
C ASP A 193 -0.12 -14.69 -13.96
N ILE A 194 -0.49 -15.95 -14.18
CA ILE A 194 -0.84 -16.90 -13.10
C ILE A 194 0.35 -17.15 -12.15
N GLY A 195 1.57 -17.20 -12.67
CA GLY A 195 2.76 -17.41 -11.85
C GLY A 195 3.03 -16.22 -10.93
N ALA A 196 2.93 -15.00 -11.47
CA ALA A 196 3.09 -13.77 -10.70
C ALA A 196 1.96 -13.61 -9.66
N LYS A 197 0.70 -14.02 -9.97
CA LYS A 197 -0.41 -14.02 -9.00
C LYS A 197 -0.07 -14.80 -7.73
N LYS A 198 0.41 -16.03 -7.90
CA LYS A 198 0.76 -16.89 -6.77
C LYS A 198 1.84 -16.23 -5.90
N LEU A 199 2.89 -15.72 -6.51
CA LEU A 199 4.01 -15.08 -5.81
C LEU A 199 3.54 -13.84 -5.01
N VAL A 200 2.71 -12.98 -5.61
CA VAL A 200 2.14 -11.80 -4.93
C VAL A 200 1.33 -12.21 -3.70
N LEU A 201 0.45 -13.20 -3.82
CA LEU A 201 -0.37 -13.67 -2.70
C LEU A 201 0.48 -14.31 -1.60
N GLU A 202 1.48 -15.13 -1.96
CA GLU A 202 2.41 -15.72 -0.99
C GLU A 202 3.23 -14.66 -0.26
N THR A 203 3.63 -13.61 -0.96
CA THR A 203 4.33 -12.45 -0.36
C THR A 203 3.44 -11.75 0.67
N LEU A 204 2.20 -11.43 0.31
CA LEU A 204 1.25 -10.79 1.24
C LEU A 204 1.00 -11.64 2.50
N VAL A 205 0.86 -12.96 2.34
CA VAL A 205 0.71 -13.88 3.49
C VAL A 205 1.95 -13.94 4.36
N LYS A 206 3.16 -13.87 3.77
CA LYS A 206 4.42 -13.83 4.53
C LYS A 206 4.57 -12.55 5.34
N LEU A 207 4.16 -11.42 4.76
CA LEU A 207 4.24 -10.11 5.40
C LEU A 207 3.30 -9.96 6.61
N ASN A 208 2.21 -10.71 6.62
CA ASN A 208 1.23 -10.70 7.72
C ASN A 208 1.63 -11.64 8.90
N ARG A 209 2.82 -12.22 8.90
CA ARG A 209 3.33 -13.11 9.95
C ARG A 209 4.35 -12.43 10.82
#